data_feff9ad0a9d9eee50bdd5b579965dc37
#
_entry.id   feff9ad0a9d9eee50bdd5b579965dc37
#
_cell.length_a   1.000
_cell.length_b   1.000
_cell.length_c   1.000
_cell.angle_alpha   90.00
_cell.angle_beta   90.00
_cell.angle_gamma   90.00
#
_symmetry.space_group_name_H-M   'P 1'
#
loop_
_entity.id
_entity.type
_entity.pdbx_description
1 polymer ?
#
loop_
_entity_poly.entity_id
_entity_poly.type
_entity_poly.pdbx_seq_one_letter_code
_entity_poly.pdbx_strand_id
1 'polypeptide(L)'
;MVLLTVFTPTYNRAHTLPEAYCSLKAQTSKNFLWLIVDDGSTDRTAALVSAWMQAEKAFAIRYLYRPNGGMHAAHNTAYAHIETELNLCLDSDDRLAKDAVEQIEKRWAQIKSKNYAGLIGLDDDGNGKLIGTSFPPGLTETTLSGYYAGGGKGDKKLVYRTDIIRKYPPYPEFPNEKYVALAAKYRLIDRDYKLAVLNRVLCHVTYHVTYLEDGSSHTMWKQYAKNPRGFLYWRQLCLTYPAAATRTVLDSIHYDAACFLAKEPALMLRSPKKVLTMLCTPLGAGLSVLIRLMAARTERKAQKEAV
;
A
#
# COMPACT_ATOMS: atom_id res chain seq x y z
N MET A 1 20.17 14.18 13.50
CA MET A 1 18.97 14.03 12.62
C MET A 1 18.56 12.57 12.70
N VAL A 2 17.27 12.24 12.95
CA VAL A 2 16.80 10.84 13.00
C VAL A 2 16.86 10.20 11.61
N LEU A 3 17.05 8.88 11.55
CA LEU A 3 17.25 8.12 10.31
C LEU A 3 15.93 7.84 9.59
N LEU A 4 14.88 7.49 10.35
CA LEU A 4 13.65 6.89 9.81
C LEU A 4 12.42 7.73 10.14
N THR A 5 11.55 7.93 9.17
CA THR A 5 10.16 8.29 9.44
C THR A 5 9.29 7.04 9.34
N VAL A 6 8.66 6.65 10.45
CA VAL A 6 7.51 5.75 10.42
C VAL A 6 6.30 6.63 10.14
N PHE A 7 5.58 6.38 9.04
CA PHE A 7 4.35 7.13 8.76
C PHE A 7 3.13 6.23 8.78
N THR A 8 2.02 6.75 9.30
CA THR A 8 0.77 6.02 9.44
C THR A 8 -0.36 6.82 8.78
N PRO A 9 -0.87 6.37 7.62
CA PRO A 9 -2.15 6.86 7.10
C PRO A 9 -3.28 6.39 8.03
N THR A 10 -4.20 7.28 8.39
CA THR A 10 -5.30 6.93 9.28
C THR A 10 -6.60 7.60 8.85
N TYR A 11 -7.73 6.91 9.04
CA TYR A 11 -9.07 7.44 8.83
C TYR A 11 -10.05 6.73 9.76
N ASN A 12 -10.60 7.45 10.77
CA ASN A 12 -11.52 6.91 11.77
C ASN A 12 -10.95 5.67 12.49
N ARG A 13 -9.70 5.75 12.97
CA ARG A 13 -8.96 4.64 13.58
C ARG A 13 -8.54 4.89 15.04
N ALA A 14 -9.26 5.75 15.76
CA ALA A 14 -8.98 6.00 17.19
C ALA A 14 -8.98 4.72 18.05
N HIS A 15 -9.67 3.67 17.61
CA HIS A 15 -9.79 2.39 18.30
C HIS A 15 -8.61 1.43 18.06
N THR A 16 -7.90 1.52 16.92
CA THR A 16 -6.75 0.65 16.58
C THR A 16 -5.40 1.35 16.72
N LEU A 17 -5.34 2.64 16.45
CA LEU A 17 -4.11 3.44 16.47
C LEU A 17 -3.30 3.34 17.79
N PRO A 18 -3.90 3.09 18.99
CA PRO A 18 -3.16 2.84 20.22
C PRO A 18 -2.21 1.64 20.15
N GLU A 19 -2.52 0.60 19.36
CA GLU A 19 -1.62 -0.56 19.21
C GLU A 19 -0.35 -0.19 18.46
N ALA A 20 -0.48 0.59 17.36
CA ALA A 20 0.67 1.13 16.64
C ALA A 20 1.53 2.01 17.57
N TYR A 21 0.92 2.91 18.33
CA TYR A 21 1.62 3.75 19.31
C TYR A 21 2.41 2.94 20.35
N CYS A 22 1.77 1.94 20.96
CA CYS A 22 2.43 1.07 21.94
C CYS A 22 3.63 0.34 21.34
N SER A 23 3.53 -0.13 20.10
CA SER A 23 4.63 -0.79 19.39
C SER A 23 5.82 0.16 19.13
N LEU A 24 5.55 1.41 18.84
CA LEU A 24 6.56 2.45 18.66
C LEU A 24 7.23 2.84 19.98
N LYS A 25 6.45 2.91 21.06
CA LYS A 25 7.02 3.09 22.42
C LYS A 25 7.94 1.96 22.84
N ALA A 26 7.64 0.73 22.42
CA ALA A 26 8.42 -0.45 22.76
C ALA A 26 9.71 -0.62 21.94
N GLN A 27 9.95 0.19 20.89
CA GLN A 27 11.14 0.06 20.05
C GLN A 27 12.44 0.18 20.87
N THR A 28 13.42 -0.70 20.60
CA THR A 28 14.76 -0.69 21.22
C THR A 28 15.58 0.53 20.77
N SER A 29 15.45 0.96 19.52
CA SER A 29 16.02 2.21 19.03
C SER A 29 14.94 3.29 18.85
N LYS A 30 15.25 4.53 19.26
CA LYS A 30 14.39 5.72 19.07
C LYS A 30 14.86 6.63 17.93
N ASN A 31 15.69 6.12 17.03
CA ASN A 31 16.21 6.90 15.89
C ASN A 31 15.16 7.06 14.77
N PHE A 32 13.94 7.36 15.15
CA PHE A 32 12.82 7.60 14.24
C PHE A 32 11.94 8.74 14.74
N LEU A 33 11.13 9.26 13.83
CA LEU A 33 9.94 10.06 14.14
C LEU A 33 8.68 9.35 13.62
N TRP A 34 7.54 9.59 14.26
CA TRP A 34 6.24 9.09 13.82
C TRP A 34 5.42 10.20 13.16
N LEU A 35 5.11 10.02 11.88
CA LEU A 35 4.27 10.94 11.11
C LEU A 35 2.89 10.32 10.89
N ILE A 36 1.86 10.89 11.51
CA ILE A 36 0.48 10.46 11.33
C ILE A 36 -0.17 11.36 10.29
N VAL A 37 -0.69 10.76 9.23
CA VAL A 37 -1.46 11.48 8.20
C VAL A 37 -2.92 11.08 8.32
N ASP A 38 -3.71 11.99 8.87
CA ASP A 38 -5.15 11.82 9.05
C ASP A 38 -5.89 12.21 7.77
N ASP A 39 -6.46 11.24 7.11
CA ASP A 39 -7.19 11.39 5.86
C ASP A 39 -8.67 11.77 6.09
N GLY A 40 -8.91 12.74 6.97
CA GLY A 40 -10.23 13.34 7.19
C GLY A 40 -11.07 12.62 8.25
N SER A 41 -10.48 12.15 9.35
CA SER A 41 -11.21 11.50 10.44
C SER A 41 -12.24 12.43 11.08
N THR A 42 -13.34 11.84 11.51
CA THR A 42 -14.46 12.48 12.23
C THR A 42 -14.65 11.91 13.63
N ASP A 43 -13.87 10.90 13.99
CA ASP A 43 -13.85 10.29 15.32
C ASP A 43 -12.85 11.01 16.26
N ARG A 44 -12.45 10.36 17.35
CA ARG A 44 -11.49 10.91 18.31
C ARG A 44 -10.02 10.86 17.88
N THR A 45 -9.69 10.50 16.64
CA THR A 45 -8.31 10.32 16.17
C THR A 45 -7.46 11.56 16.44
N ALA A 46 -7.91 12.75 16.05
CA ALA A 46 -7.16 13.98 16.27
C ALA A 46 -6.89 14.29 17.75
N ALA A 47 -7.90 14.13 18.62
CA ALA A 47 -7.75 14.34 20.06
C ALA A 47 -6.77 13.36 20.70
N LEU A 48 -6.83 12.09 20.29
CA LEU A 48 -5.93 11.04 20.76
C LEU A 48 -4.47 11.34 20.40
N VAL A 49 -4.22 11.70 19.15
CA VAL A 49 -2.87 12.03 18.68
C VAL A 49 -2.34 13.29 19.36
N SER A 50 -3.18 14.31 19.54
CA SER A 50 -2.79 15.54 20.26
C SER A 50 -2.33 15.25 21.68
N ALA A 51 -3.01 14.35 22.40
CA ALA A 51 -2.60 13.93 23.74
C ALA A 51 -1.23 13.23 23.73
N TRP A 52 -0.98 12.36 22.74
CA TRP A 52 0.33 11.71 22.60
C TRP A 52 1.45 12.68 22.25
N MET A 53 1.21 13.66 21.38
CA MET A 53 2.21 14.68 21.04
C MET A 53 2.67 15.49 22.27
N GLN A 54 1.79 15.69 23.26
CA GLN A 54 2.11 16.37 24.52
C GLN A 54 2.85 15.47 25.50
N ALA A 55 2.46 14.20 25.59
CA ALA A 55 2.94 13.26 26.59
C ALA A 55 4.25 12.55 26.18
N GLU A 56 4.45 12.24 24.88
CA GLU A 56 5.58 11.47 24.40
C GLU A 56 6.87 12.31 24.37
N LYS A 57 7.95 11.75 24.96
CA LYS A 57 9.25 12.44 25.03
C LYS A 57 10.41 11.63 24.43
N ALA A 58 10.18 10.33 24.15
CA ALA A 58 11.24 9.46 23.66
C ALA A 58 11.46 9.59 22.14
N PHE A 59 10.43 9.98 21.40
CA PHE A 59 10.50 10.23 19.96
C PHE A 59 9.49 11.30 19.53
N ALA A 60 9.76 11.96 18.42
CA ALA A 60 8.87 13.02 17.90
C ALA A 60 7.64 12.40 17.23
N ILE A 61 6.47 13.00 17.50
CA ILE A 61 5.21 12.70 16.78
C ILE A 61 4.82 13.95 16.00
N ARG A 62 4.53 13.77 14.71
CA ARG A 62 3.98 14.82 13.83
C ARG A 62 2.60 14.39 13.36
N TYR A 63 1.66 15.32 13.27
CA TYR A 63 0.31 15.10 12.80
C TYR A 63 -0.01 16.02 11.65
N LEU A 64 -0.53 15.45 10.57
CA LEU A 64 -1.01 16.18 9.39
C LEU A 64 -2.45 15.75 9.10
N TYR A 65 -3.33 16.73 9.01
CA TYR A 65 -4.71 16.52 8.58
C TYR A 65 -4.85 16.87 7.09
N ARG A 66 -5.67 16.08 6.38
CA ARG A 66 -6.09 16.36 5.02
C ARG A 66 -7.57 16.01 4.82
N PRO A 67 -8.29 16.61 3.86
CA PRO A 67 -9.58 16.10 3.43
C PRO A 67 -9.46 14.66 2.90
N ASN A 68 -10.48 13.82 3.17
CA ASN A 68 -10.44 12.40 2.83
C ASN A 68 -10.30 12.14 1.32
N GLY A 69 -9.16 11.67 0.90
CA GLY A 69 -8.79 11.33 -0.48
C GLY A 69 -8.42 9.86 -0.69
N GLY A 70 -8.38 9.07 0.39
CA GLY A 70 -7.98 7.66 0.38
C GLY A 70 -6.50 7.45 0.67
N MET A 71 -6.14 6.20 0.92
CA MET A 71 -4.82 5.80 1.39
C MET A 71 -3.68 6.30 0.50
N HIS A 72 -3.81 6.21 -0.83
CA HIS A 72 -2.80 6.68 -1.79
C HIS A 72 -2.55 8.20 -1.67
N ALA A 73 -3.59 8.96 -1.41
CA ALA A 73 -3.52 10.39 -1.23
C ALA A 73 -2.86 10.76 0.12
N ALA A 74 -3.14 10.00 1.18
CA ALA A 74 -2.42 10.13 2.45
C ALA A 74 -0.92 9.77 2.30
N HIS A 75 -0.58 8.77 1.48
CA HIS A 75 0.82 8.47 1.12
C HIS A 75 1.49 9.64 0.38
N ASN A 76 0.80 10.29 -0.56
CA ASN A 76 1.33 11.49 -1.23
C ASN A 76 1.67 12.58 -0.22
N THR A 77 0.75 12.83 0.73
CA THR A 77 0.96 13.80 1.82
C THR A 77 2.15 13.41 2.69
N ALA A 78 2.27 12.13 3.08
CA ALA A 78 3.42 11.66 3.85
C ALA A 78 4.74 11.88 3.09
N TYR A 79 4.83 11.41 1.85
CA TYR A 79 6.06 11.54 1.05
C TYR A 79 6.48 12.99 0.78
N ALA A 80 5.54 13.92 0.73
CA ALA A 80 5.84 15.34 0.59
C ALA A 80 6.49 15.94 1.86
N HIS A 81 6.17 15.41 3.05
CA HIS A 81 6.58 15.96 4.35
C HIS A 81 7.65 15.15 5.09
N ILE A 82 8.05 13.97 4.58
CA ILE A 82 9.13 13.16 5.18
C ILE A 82 10.47 13.79 4.81
N GLU A 83 11.29 14.08 5.80
CA GLU A 83 12.62 14.71 5.63
C GLU A 83 13.78 13.78 5.98
N THR A 84 13.50 12.63 6.59
CA THR A 84 14.48 11.62 6.99
C THR A 84 15.00 10.84 5.79
N GLU A 85 16.16 10.20 5.94
CA GLU A 85 16.79 9.40 4.87
C GLU A 85 15.90 8.22 4.46
N LEU A 86 15.29 7.53 5.44
CA LEU A 86 14.40 6.37 5.22
C LEU A 86 12.97 6.68 5.64
N ASN A 87 12.04 5.95 5.04
CA ASN A 87 10.64 5.95 5.43
C ASN A 87 10.05 4.52 5.41
N LEU A 88 9.07 4.30 6.28
CA LEU A 88 8.33 3.04 6.42
C LEU A 88 6.86 3.36 6.70
N CYS A 89 5.94 2.73 5.96
CA CYS A 89 4.53 2.77 6.28
C CYS A 89 4.20 1.74 7.36
N LEU A 90 3.57 2.19 8.44
CA LEU A 90 2.93 1.36 9.45
C LEU A 90 1.44 1.62 9.40
N ASP A 91 0.65 0.63 9.03
CA ASP A 91 -0.80 0.75 9.01
C ASP A 91 -1.35 0.94 10.43
N SER A 92 -2.49 1.61 10.55
CA SER A 92 -3.06 2.06 11.83
C SER A 92 -3.54 0.92 12.75
N ASP A 93 -3.59 -0.30 12.26
CA ASP A 93 -3.97 -1.53 12.94
C ASP A 93 -2.82 -2.56 13.06
N ASP A 94 -1.61 -2.17 12.59
CA ASP A 94 -0.41 -2.98 12.65
C ASP A 94 0.52 -2.55 13.81
N ARG A 95 1.51 -3.39 14.12
CA ARG A 95 2.51 -3.15 15.16
C ARG A 95 3.91 -3.42 14.62
N LEU A 96 4.86 -2.52 14.83
CA LEU A 96 6.27 -2.82 14.54
C LEU A 96 6.81 -3.86 15.52
N ALA A 97 7.62 -4.80 15.03
CA ALA A 97 8.39 -5.70 15.88
C ALA A 97 9.33 -4.88 16.78
N LYS A 98 9.52 -5.33 18.02
CA LYS A 98 10.18 -4.56 19.09
C LYS A 98 11.57 -4.01 18.75
N ASP A 99 12.31 -4.69 17.88
CA ASP A 99 13.65 -4.30 17.44
C ASP A 99 13.70 -3.85 15.96
N ALA A 100 12.55 -3.60 15.33
CA ALA A 100 12.47 -3.32 13.89
C ALA A 100 13.34 -2.11 13.48
N VAL A 101 13.26 -1.00 14.22
CA VAL A 101 14.06 0.19 13.92
C VAL A 101 15.56 -0.11 14.04
N GLU A 102 15.98 -0.80 15.07
CA GLU A 102 17.38 -1.19 15.29
C GLU A 102 17.91 -2.12 14.18
N GLN A 103 17.10 -3.08 13.73
CA GLN A 103 17.45 -3.98 12.61
C GLN A 103 17.57 -3.23 11.29
N ILE A 104 16.67 -2.28 11.03
CA ILE A 104 16.73 -1.39 9.87
C ILE A 104 18.03 -0.57 9.90
N GLU A 105 18.35 0.06 11.02
CA GLU A 105 19.58 0.85 11.20
C GLU A 105 20.83 0.02 10.92
N LYS A 106 20.94 -1.12 11.59
CA LYS A 106 22.11 -2.02 11.45
C LYS A 106 22.29 -2.47 10.00
N ARG A 107 21.19 -2.87 9.35
CA ARG A 107 21.25 -3.31 7.95
C ARG A 107 21.57 -2.17 7.01
N TRP A 108 20.94 -1.02 7.21
CA TRP A 108 21.16 0.15 6.37
C TRP A 108 22.60 0.66 6.46
N ALA A 109 23.19 0.71 7.63
CA ALA A 109 24.58 1.10 7.82
C ALA A 109 25.58 0.25 7.00
N GLN A 110 25.25 -1.03 6.77
CA GLN A 110 26.09 -1.95 6.00
C GLN A 110 25.98 -1.76 4.47
N ILE A 111 24.88 -1.18 3.98
CA ILE A 111 24.56 -1.18 2.55
C ILE A 111 24.30 0.21 1.95
N LYS A 112 24.26 1.28 2.75
CA LYS A 112 23.90 2.63 2.28
C LYS A 112 24.81 3.17 1.17
N SER A 113 26.02 2.67 1.04
CA SER A 113 26.95 3.00 -0.06
C SER A 113 26.57 2.35 -1.39
N LYS A 114 25.62 1.39 -1.38
CA LYS A 114 25.14 0.70 -2.57
C LYS A 114 23.87 1.39 -3.10
N ASN A 115 23.60 1.22 -4.39
CA ASN A 115 22.46 1.89 -5.04
C ASN A 115 21.13 1.12 -4.85
N TYR A 116 20.72 0.89 -3.59
CA TYR A 116 19.41 0.31 -3.26
C TYR A 116 18.35 1.38 -3.08
N ALA A 117 17.09 1.05 -3.43
CA ALA A 117 15.94 1.88 -3.09
C ALA A 117 15.59 1.84 -1.60
N GLY A 118 16.09 0.84 -0.87
CA GLY A 118 15.81 0.63 0.53
C GLY A 118 15.93 -0.84 0.94
N LEU A 119 15.06 -1.27 1.86
CA LEU A 119 15.03 -2.62 2.42
C LEU A 119 13.67 -3.27 2.22
N ILE A 120 13.67 -4.61 2.16
CA ILE A 120 12.44 -5.42 2.22
C ILE A 120 12.58 -6.43 3.37
N GLY A 121 11.63 -6.39 4.32
CA GLY A 121 11.55 -7.27 5.48
C GLY A 121 10.33 -8.15 5.47
N LEU A 122 10.21 -8.99 6.50
CA LEU A 122 9.10 -9.92 6.68
C LEU A 122 8.01 -9.32 7.56
N ASP A 123 6.79 -9.81 7.38
CA ASP A 123 5.65 -9.60 8.26
C ASP A 123 5.20 -10.94 8.84
N ASP A 124 4.66 -10.93 10.08
CA ASP A 124 4.03 -12.07 10.71
C ASP A 124 2.67 -11.68 11.36
N ASP A 125 1.99 -12.64 11.96
CA ASP A 125 0.70 -12.46 12.64
C ASP A 125 0.81 -12.05 14.12
N GLY A 126 2.03 -11.74 14.59
CA GLY A 126 2.33 -11.47 16.00
C GLY A 126 2.44 -12.69 16.90
N ASN A 127 2.17 -13.90 16.41
CA ASN A 127 2.33 -15.18 17.08
C ASN A 127 3.49 -16.01 16.51
N GLY A 128 4.30 -15.39 15.63
CA GLY A 128 5.45 -16.02 14.99
C GLY A 128 5.14 -16.75 13.67
N LYS A 129 3.90 -16.72 13.20
CA LYS A 129 3.53 -17.28 11.90
C LYS A 129 3.72 -16.23 10.82
N LEU A 130 4.67 -16.47 9.91
CA LEU A 130 4.95 -15.56 8.79
C LEU A 130 3.72 -15.37 7.88
N ILE A 131 3.55 -14.14 7.43
CA ILE A 131 2.58 -13.81 6.38
C ILE A 131 3.17 -14.21 5.02
N GLY A 132 2.61 -15.28 4.45
CA GLY A 132 3.10 -15.85 3.19
C GLY A 132 4.39 -16.65 3.33
N THR A 133 5.41 -16.31 2.53
CA THR A 133 6.68 -17.05 2.47
C THR A 133 7.85 -16.23 2.99
N SER A 134 8.87 -16.91 3.54
CA SER A 134 10.18 -16.32 3.82
C SER A 134 10.94 -15.98 2.53
N PHE A 135 12.02 -15.23 2.66
CA PHE A 135 12.95 -15.06 1.54
C PHE A 135 13.72 -16.36 1.31
N PRO A 136 13.99 -16.73 0.03
CA PRO A 136 14.85 -17.85 -0.30
C PRO A 136 16.23 -17.74 0.38
N PRO A 137 16.84 -18.85 0.83
CA PRO A 137 18.19 -18.84 1.37
C PRO A 137 19.18 -18.20 0.39
N GLY A 138 20.05 -17.32 0.89
CA GLY A 138 21.06 -16.62 0.08
C GLY A 138 20.55 -15.42 -0.73
N LEU A 139 19.26 -15.13 -0.75
CA LEU A 139 18.73 -13.96 -1.42
C LEU A 139 19.14 -12.70 -0.63
N THR A 140 20.01 -11.89 -1.22
CA THR A 140 20.53 -10.65 -0.60
C THR A 140 19.85 -9.38 -1.10
N GLU A 141 19.25 -9.43 -2.30
CA GLU A 141 18.57 -8.33 -2.96
C GLU A 141 17.47 -8.82 -3.88
N THR A 142 16.43 -8.05 -4.04
CA THR A 142 15.33 -8.32 -4.98
C THR A 142 14.59 -7.01 -5.31
N THR A 143 13.70 -7.04 -6.30
CA THR A 143 12.62 -6.06 -6.42
C THR A 143 11.37 -6.63 -5.76
N LEU A 144 10.39 -5.80 -5.39
CA LEU A 144 9.11 -6.29 -4.87
C LEU A 144 8.40 -7.17 -5.92
N SER A 145 8.36 -6.70 -7.17
CA SER A 145 7.78 -7.46 -8.28
C SER A 145 8.55 -8.75 -8.58
N GLY A 146 9.88 -8.72 -8.47
CA GLY A 146 10.74 -9.88 -8.68
C GLY A 146 10.55 -10.96 -7.62
N TYR A 147 10.37 -10.56 -6.35
CA TYR A 147 10.05 -11.49 -5.27
C TYR A 147 8.75 -12.27 -5.55
N TYR A 148 7.69 -11.56 -5.92
CA TYR A 148 6.41 -12.22 -6.25
C TYR A 148 6.46 -13.04 -7.55
N ALA A 149 7.18 -12.57 -8.57
CA ALA A 149 7.39 -13.33 -9.80
C ALA A 149 8.18 -14.62 -9.56
N GLY A 150 9.09 -14.63 -8.58
CA GLY A 150 9.82 -15.81 -8.12
C GLY A 150 9.02 -16.76 -7.21
N GLY A 151 7.71 -16.57 -7.07
CA GLY A 151 6.81 -17.42 -6.27
C GLY A 151 6.67 -16.98 -4.81
N GLY A 152 7.20 -15.84 -4.43
CA GLY A 152 7.00 -15.23 -3.12
C GLY A 152 5.53 -14.90 -2.88
N LYS A 153 5.08 -15.00 -1.61
CA LYS A 153 3.68 -14.77 -1.19
C LYS A 153 3.62 -13.93 0.08
N GLY A 154 2.43 -13.33 0.28
CA GLY A 154 2.11 -12.54 1.46
C GLY A 154 2.79 -11.18 1.50
N ASP A 155 2.28 -10.30 2.36
CA ASP A 155 2.77 -8.95 2.48
C ASP A 155 4.20 -8.90 3.03
N LYS A 156 4.91 -7.85 2.70
CA LYS A 156 6.30 -7.61 3.10
C LYS A 156 6.45 -6.17 3.57
N LYS A 157 7.18 -5.97 4.66
CA LYS A 157 7.45 -4.63 5.15
C LYS A 157 8.53 -3.96 4.28
N LEU A 158 8.15 -2.81 3.71
CA LEU A 158 8.98 -2.04 2.82
C LEU A 158 9.53 -0.82 3.54
N VAL A 159 10.84 -0.61 3.45
CA VAL A 159 11.54 0.59 3.91
C VAL A 159 12.18 1.22 2.71
N TYR A 160 11.77 2.44 2.36
CA TYR A 160 12.30 3.12 1.18
C TYR A 160 13.18 4.31 1.56
N ARG A 161 14.14 4.58 0.69
CA ARG A 161 14.84 5.88 0.69
C ARG A 161 13.86 6.97 0.24
N THR A 162 13.84 8.04 0.99
CA THR A 162 12.94 9.17 0.72
C THR A 162 13.26 9.88 -0.58
N ASP A 163 14.56 10.06 -0.90
CA ASP A 163 14.99 10.65 -2.16
C ASP A 163 14.59 9.79 -3.38
N ILE A 164 14.59 8.46 -3.26
CA ILE A 164 14.14 7.56 -4.34
C ILE A 164 12.63 7.64 -4.53
N ILE A 165 11.84 7.57 -3.44
CA ILE A 165 10.37 7.69 -3.52
C ILE A 165 9.96 8.98 -4.25
N ARG A 166 10.68 10.09 -4.00
CA ARG A 166 10.39 11.41 -4.58
C ARG A 166 10.79 11.57 -6.04
N LYS A 167 11.67 10.72 -6.56
CA LYS A 167 11.99 10.71 -8.00
C LYS A 167 10.82 10.28 -8.88
N TYR A 168 9.87 9.54 -8.31
CA TYR A 168 8.71 9.02 -9.05
C TYR A 168 7.47 9.88 -8.78
N PRO A 169 6.59 10.03 -9.77
CA PRO A 169 5.42 10.89 -9.66
C PRO A 169 4.54 10.48 -8.46
N PRO A 170 3.83 11.42 -7.83
CA PRO A 170 2.82 11.11 -6.83
C PRO A 170 1.75 10.17 -7.41
N TYR A 171 1.03 9.48 -6.55
CA TYR A 171 -0.16 8.76 -6.98
C TYR A 171 -1.16 9.74 -7.58
N PRO A 172 -1.81 9.42 -8.71
CA PRO A 172 -2.86 10.28 -9.23
C PRO A 172 -4.06 10.30 -8.26
N GLU A 173 -4.64 11.47 -8.08
CA GLU A 173 -5.87 11.66 -7.31
C GLU A 173 -7.00 11.99 -8.29
N PHE A 174 -8.02 11.12 -8.36
CA PHE A 174 -9.14 11.29 -9.27
C PHE A 174 -10.37 11.85 -8.53
N PRO A 175 -11.11 12.82 -9.11
CA PRO A 175 -12.32 13.33 -8.48
C PRO A 175 -13.31 12.21 -8.14
N ASN A 176 -13.81 12.20 -6.90
CA ASN A 176 -14.76 11.22 -6.36
C ASN A 176 -14.25 9.77 -6.26
N GLU A 177 -12.96 9.53 -6.46
CA GLU A 177 -12.33 8.23 -6.27
C GLU A 177 -11.33 8.28 -5.11
N LYS A 178 -11.31 7.23 -4.27
CA LYS A 178 -10.47 7.15 -3.07
C LYS A 178 -9.54 5.94 -3.08
N TYR A 179 -9.27 5.38 -4.26
CA TYR A 179 -8.40 4.23 -4.38
C TYR A 179 -7.52 4.31 -5.63
N VAL A 180 -6.23 4.20 -5.40
CA VAL A 180 -5.21 3.85 -6.39
C VAL A 180 -4.30 2.80 -5.74
N ALA A 181 -3.95 1.74 -6.47
CA ALA A 181 -3.10 0.68 -5.94
C ALA A 181 -1.72 1.21 -5.54
N LEU A 182 -1.33 1.07 -4.27
CA LEU A 182 -0.03 1.51 -3.75
C LEU A 182 1.14 0.82 -4.47
N ALA A 183 0.93 -0.42 -4.92
CA ALA A 183 1.88 -1.17 -5.72
C ALA A 183 2.31 -0.44 -7.01
N ALA A 184 1.54 0.54 -7.49
CA ALA A 184 1.87 1.31 -8.70
C ALA A 184 3.22 2.04 -8.55
N LYS A 185 3.45 2.75 -7.45
CA LYS A 185 4.72 3.45 -7.19
C LYS A 185 5.88 2.47 -7.01
N TYR A 186 5.66 1.39 -6.27
CA TYR A 186 6.69 0.38 -6.03
C TYR A 186 7.11 -0.30 -7.33
N ARG A 187 6.16 -0.55 -8.24
CA ARG A 187 6.45 -1.11 -9.57
C ARG A 187 7.26 -0.15 -10.45
N LEU A 188 7.04 1.17 -10.34
CA LEU A 188 7.87 2.16 -11.03
C LEU A 188 9.30 2.15 -10.50
N ILE A 189 9.49 2.06 -9.18
CA ILE A 189 10.80 2.00 -8.52
C ILE A 189 11.54 0.71 -8.88
N ASP A 190 10.84 -0.42 -8.91
CA ASP A 190 11.39 -1.75 -9.24
C ASP A 190 12.05 -1.81 -10.63
N ARG A 191 11.69 -0.89 -11.53
CA ARG A 191 12.31 -0.78 -12.86
C ARG A 191 13.78 -0.37 -12.77
N ASP A 192 14.10 0.52 -11.85
CA ASP A 192 15.38 1.23 -11.82
C ASP A 192 16.23 0.82 -10.60
N TYR A 193 15.61 0.27 -9.56
CA TYR A 193 16.26 -0.01 -8.27
C TYR A 193 15.84 -1.37 -7.69
N LYS A 194 16.73 -1.94 -6.89
CA LYS A 194 16.44 -3.10 -6.04
C LYS A 194 16.31 -2.69 -4.58
N LEU A 195 15.73 -3.58 -3.79
CA LEU A 195 15.69 -3.53 -2.34
C LEU A 195 16.67 -4.56 -1.78
N ALA A 196 17.41 -4.19 -0.73
CA ALA A 196 18.22 -5.15 -0.02
C ALA A 196 17.34 -5.98 0.93
N VAL A 197 17.56 -7.27 0.97
CA VAL A 197 16.79 -8.18 1.83
C VAL A 197 17.26 -8.05 3.28
N LEU A 198 16.29 -7.87 4.17
CA LEU A 198 16.43 -7.98 5.61
C LEU A 198 15.54 -9.15 6.08
N ASN A 199 16.13 -10.36 6.19
CA ASN A 199 15.39 -11.57 6.56
C ASN A 199 15.04 -11.58 8.06
N ARG A 200 14.25 -10.60 8.48
CA ARG A 200 13.74 -10.38 9.83
C ARG A 200 12.29 -9.95 9.77
N VAL A 201 11.49 -10.34 10.77
CA VAL A 201 10.15 -9.80 10.95
C VAL A 201 10.29 -8.35 11.41
N LEU A 202 9.68 -7.44 10.67
CA LEU A 202 9.66 -6.01 10.97
C LEU A 202 8.29 -5.54 11.44
N CYS A 203 7.24 -6.27 11.09
CA CYS A 203 5.87 -5.88 11.42
C CYS A 203 5.01 -7.09 11.78
N HIS A 204 4.16 -6.91 12.78
CA HIS A 204 3.09 -7.81 13.18
C HIS A 204 1.79 -7.26 12.59
N VAL A 205 1.24 -7.95 11.59
CA VAL A 205 0.04 -7.54 10.86
C VAL A 205 -1.20 -8.12 11.53
N THR A 206 -2.20 -7.28 11.75
CA THR A 206 -3.48 -7.69 12.29
C THR A 206 -4.49 -7.89 11.16
N TYR A 207 -4.75 -9.15 10.77
CA TYR A 207 -5.85 -9.46 9.87
C TYR A 207 -7.15 -9.47 10.65
N HIS A 208 -8.00 -8.48 10.43
CA HIS A 208 -9.36 -8.52 10.97
C HIS A 208 -10.15 -9.62 10.26
N VAL A 209 -10.61 -10.62 11.02
CA VAL A 209 -11.33 -11.80 10.54
C VAL A 209 -12.57 -11.42 9.71
N THR A 210 -13.19 -10.28 10.00
CA THR A 210 -14.29 -9.70 9.23
C THR A 210 -14.00 -9.51 7.73
N TYR A 211 -12.74 -9.28 7.35
CA TYR A 211 -12.35 -9.25 5.92
C TYR A 211 -12.27 -10.62 5.27
N LEU A 212 -12.06 -11.68 6.06
CA LEU A 212 -11.97 -13.07 5.58
C LEU A 212 -13.35 -13.74 5.51
N GLU A 213 -14.24 -13.44 6.46
CA GLU A 213 -15.59 -14.03 6.52
C GLU A 213 -16.54 -13.42 5.48
N ASP A 214 -16.43 -12.13 5.17
CA ASP A 214 -17.20 -11.47 4.12
C ASP A 214 -16.65 -11.67 2.69
N GLY A 215 -15.63 -12.48 2.53
CA GLY A 215 -14.98 -12.74 1.25
C GLY A 215 -14.42 -11.47 0.62
N SER A 216 -13.10 -11.29 0.67
CA SER A 216 -12.37 -10.15 0.08
C SER A 216 -12.80 -9.78 -1.35
N SER A 217 -13.39 -10.73 -2.09
CA SER A 217 -13.96 -10.54 -3.42
C SER A 217 -15.14 -9.54 -3.44
N HIS A 218 -16.05 -9.58 -2.46
CA HIS A 218 -17.21 -8.67 -2.44
C HIS A 218 -16.80 -7.20 -2.22
N THR A 219 -15.86 -6.97 -1.33
CA THR A 219 -15.30 -5.63 -1.10
C THR A 219 -14.53 -5.14 -2.33
N MET A 220 -13.82 -6.03 -3.03
CA MET A 220 -13.08 -5.71 -4.25
C MET A 220 -13.99 -5.27 -5.40
N TRP A 221 -15.14 -5.92 -5.64
CA TRP A 221 -16.08 -5.51 -6.66
C TRP A 221 -16.63 -4.09 -6.42
N LYS A 222 -16.97 -3.79 -5.17
CA LYS A 222 -17.44 -2.48 -4.75
C LYS A 222 -16.34 -1.42 -4.93
N GLN A 223 -15.13 -1.73 -4.52
CA GLN A 223 -13.95 -0.89 -4.71
C GLN A 223 -13.74 -0.57 -6.20
N TYR A 224 -13.80 -1.61 -7.06
CA TYR A 224 -13.60 -1.44 -8.49
C TYR A 224 -14.68 -0.56 -9.12
N ALA A 225 -15.95 -0.80 -8.79
CA ALA A 225 -17.07 0.00 -9.32
C ALA A 225 -16.97 1.47 -8.91
N LYS A 226 -16.47 1.77 -7.70
CA LYS A 226 -16.36 3.12 -7.15
C LYS A 226 -15.10 3.87 -7.57
N ASN A 227 -14.05 3.16 -8.00
CA ASN A 227 -12.73 3.75 -8.28
C ASN A 227 -12.18 3.28 -9.64
N PRO A 228 -12.96 3.39 -10.74
CA PRO A 228 -12.56 2.79 -12.00
C PRO A 228 -11.30 3.41 -12.60
N ARG A 229 -11.05 4.73 -12.42
CA ARG A 229 -9.82 5.37 -12.92
C ARG A 229 -8.59 4.94 -12.17
N GLY A 230 -8.71 4.70 -10.85
CA GLY A 230 -7.60 4.15 -10.04
C GLY A 230 -7.21 2.74 -10.51
N PHE A 231 -8.20 1.90 -10.82
CA PHE A 231 -7.95 0.57 -11.41
C PHE A 231 -7.42 0.68 -12.84
N LEU A 232 -7.94 1.60 -13.65
CA LEU A 232 -7.45 1.88 -15.01
C LEU A 232 -5.95 2.23 -14.98
N TYR A 233 -5.55 3.17 -14.12
CA TYR A 233 -4.16 3.58 -13.95
C TYR A 233 -3.26 2.38 -13.62
N TRP A 234 -3.68 1.53 -12.66
CA TRP A 234 -2.95 0.33 -12.30
C TRP A 234 -2.80 -0.64 -13.47
N ARG A 235 -3.89 -0.90 -14.24
CA ARG A 235 -3.85 -1.82 -15.39
C ARG A 235 -3.02 -1.26 -16.53
N GLN A 236 -3.12 0.03 -16.79
CA GLN A 236 -2.28 0.71 -17.76
C GLN A 236 -0.79 0.50 -17.42
N LEU A 237 -0.43 0.71 -16.17
CA LEU A 237 0.94 0.47 -15.71
C LEU A 237 1.34 -1.00 -15.87
N CYS A 238 0.49 -1.96 -15.52
CA CYS A 238 0.77 -3.38 -15.72
C CYS A 238 1.06 -3.73 -17.19
N LEU A 239 0.32 -3.14 -18.12
CA LEU A 239 0.49 -3.36 -19.56
C LEU A 239 1.78 -2.77 -20.16
N THR A 240 2.48 -1.88 -19.43
CA THR A 240 3.78 -1.34 -19.87
C THR A 240 4.95 -2.28 -19.58
N TYR A 241 4.76 -3.30 -18.71
CA TYR A 241 5.82 -4.21 -18.29
C TYR A 241 5.68 -5.58 -18.97
N PRO A 242 6.80 -6.29 -19.20
CA PRO A 242 6.76 -7.67 -19.64
C PRO A 242 5.99 -8.56 -18.64
N ALA A 243 5.11 -9.39 -19.16
CA ALA A 243 4.35 -10.37 -18.38
C ALA A 243 4.02 -11.58 -19.26
N ALA A 244 3.61 -12.70 -18.66
CA ALA A 244 3.10 -13.86 -19.39
C ALA A 244 1.89 -13.45 -20.25
N ALA A 245 1.72 -14.09 -21.41
CA ALA A 245 0.65 -13.75 -22.35
C ALA A 245 -0.75 -13.78 -21.68
N THR A 246 -1.02 -14.81 -20.89
CA THR A 246 -2.28 -14.93 -20.14
C THR A 246 -2.52 -13.76 -19.20
N ARG A 247 -1.49 -13.29 -18.51
CA ARG A 247 -1.57 -12.12 -17.62
C ARG A 247 -1.82 -10.84 -18.42
N THR A 248 -1.14 -10.67 -19.54
CA THR A 248 -1.32 -9.50 -20.42
C THR A 248 -2.74 -9.44 -20.97
N VAL A 249 -3.33 -10.59 -21.36
CA VAL A 249 -4.73 -10.67 -21.78
C VAL A 249 -5.68 -10.27 -20.64
N LEU A 250 -5.49 -10.82 -19.44
CA LEU A 250 -6.31 -10.47 -18.27
C LEU A 250 -6.20 -8.99 -17.93
N ASP A 251 -5.00 -8.42 -17.93
CA ASP A 251 -4.82 -6.99 -17.67
C ASP A 251 -5.47 -6.10 -18.76
N SER A 252 -5.49 -6.55 -20.03
CA SER A 252 -6.21 -5.88 -21.12
C SER A 252 -7.72 -5.90 -20.92
N ILE A 253 -8.30 -7.05 -20.56
CA ILE A 253 -9.73 -7.18 -20.24
C ILE A 253 -10.12 -6.26 -19.07
N HIS A 254 -9.33 -6.26 -18.01
CA HIS A 254 -9.57 -5.38 -16.87
C HIS A 254 -9.37 -3.90 -17.19
N TYR A 255 -8.43 -3.55 -18.09
CA TYR A 255 -8.25 -2.20 -18.57
C TYR A 255 -9.50 -1.70 -19.27
N ASP A 256 -10.05 -2.49 -20.20
CA ASP A 256 -11.29 -2.17 -20.92
C ASP A 256 -12.48 -2.06 -19.97
N ALA A 257 -12.63 -3.01 -19.04
CA ALA A 257 -13.67 -2.94 -18.04
C ALA A 257 -13.63 -1.64 -17.24
N ALA A 258 -12.43 -1.20 -16.86
CA ALA A 258 -12.23 0.08 -16.16
C ALA A 258 -12.60 1.28 -17.04
N CYS A 259 -12.27 1.26 -18.33
CA CYS A 259 -12.69 2.31 -19.30
C CYS A 259 -14.23 2.44 -19.37
N PHE A 260 -14.94 1.30 -19.45
CA PHE A 260 -16.42 1.28 -19.46
C PHE A 260 -17.03 1.75 -18.14
N LEU A 261 -16.44 1.33 -17.00
CA LEU A 261 -16.90 1.77 -15.67
C LEU A 261 -16.67 3.27 -15.45
N ALA A 262 -15.55 3.81 -15.92
CA ALA A 262 -15.23 5.23 -15.88
C ALA A 262 -16.09 6.06 -16.86
N LYS A 263 -16.84 5.42 -17.77
CA LYS A 263 -17.58 6.04 -18.88
C LYS A 263 -16.68 6.80 -19.87
N GLU A 264 -15.45 6.34 -20.03
CA GLU A 264 -14.43 6.94 -20.89
C GLU A 264 -13.86 5.89 -21.87
N PRO A 265 -14.68 5.30 -22.78
CA PRO A 265 -14.23 4.23 -23.67
C PRO A 265 -13.10 4.66 -24.61
N ALA A 266 -12.99 5.95 -24.93
CA ALA A 266 -11.89 6.48 -25.75
C ALA A 266 -10.50 6.23 -25.13
N LEU A 267 -10.40 6.00 -23.83
CA LEU A 267 -9.14 5.67 -23.15
C LEU A 267 -8.57 4.32 -23.59
N MET A 268 -9.36 3.42 -24.17
CA MET A 268 -8.86 2.16 -24.75
C MET A 268 -7.81 2.41 -25.83
N LEU A 269 -7.94 3.50 -26.60
CA LEU A 269 -6.95 3.90 -27.62
C LEU A 269 -5.60 4.36 -27.02
N ARG A 270 -5.56 4.63 -25.71
CA ARG A 270 -4.34 4.99 -24.97
C ARG A 270 -3.66 3.79 -24.31
N SER A 271 -4.20 2.57 -24.50
CA SER A 271 -3.59 1.35 -23.98
C SER A 271 -2.16 1.17 -24.53
N PRO A 272 -1.20 0.75 -23.70
CA PRO A 272 0.13 0.33 -24.18
C PRO A 272 0.10 -0.87 -25.13
N LYS A 273 -0.99 -1.65 -25.10
CA LYS A 273 -1.21 -2.84 -25.93
C LYS A 273 -2.48 -2.69 -26.78
N LYS A 274 -2.56 -1.62 -27.57
CA LYS A 274 -3.78 -1.18 -28.32
C LYS A 274 -4.51 -2.31 -29.02
N VAL A 275 -3.82 -3.07 -29.87
CA VAL A 275 -4.45 -4.16 -30.67
C VAL A 275 -5.06 -5.22 -29.75
N LEU A 276 -4.31 -5.68 -28.76
CA LEU A 276 -4.79 -6.69 -27.81
C LEU A 276 -5.99 -6.16 -27.00
N THR A 277 -5.92 -4.94 -26.51
CA THR A 277 -7.01 -4.26 -25.82
C THR A 277 -8.26 -4.22 -26.68
N MET A 278 -8.16 -3.78 -27.95
CA MET A 278 -9.30 -3.76 -28.87
C MET A 278 -9.91 -5.17 -29.11
N LEU A 279 -9.08 -6.20 -29.20
CA LEU A 279 -9.56 -7.59 -29.30
C LEU A 279 -10.27 -8.07 -28.00
N CYS A 280 -9.85 -7.56 -26.85
CA CYS A 280 -10.43 -7.90 -25.54
C CYS A 280 -11.70 -7.09 -25.21
N THR A 281 -12.08 -6.09 -26.01
CA THR A 281 -13.20 -5.18 -25.71
C THR A 281 -14.52 -5.90 -25.37
N PRO A 282 -14.97 -6.95 -26.10
CA PRO A 282 -16.21 -7.63 -25.73
C PRO A 282 -16.17 -8.25 -24.33
N LEU A 283 -15.02 -8.84 -23.96
CA LEU A 283 -14.82 -9.44 -22.63
C LEU A 283 -14.75 -8.35 -21.55
N GLY A 284 -14.08 -7.23 -21.84
CA GLY A 284 -14.01 -6.08 -20.94
C GLY A 284 -15.38 -5.45 -20.69
N ALA A 285 -16.21 -5.32 -21.72
CA ALA A 285 -17.58 -4.85 -21.59
C ALA A 285 -18.41 -5.80 -20.70
N GLY A 286 -18.36 -7.11 -20.94
CA GLY A 286 -19.01 -8.13 -20.11
C GLY A 286 -18.54 -8.06 -18.65
N LEU A 287 -17.23 -7.95 -18.42
CA LEU A 287 -16.67 -7.81 -17.07
C LEU A 287 -17.15 -6.52 -16.38
N SER A 288 -17.28 -5.41 -17.09
CA SER A 288 -17.81 -4.16 -16.51
C SER A 288 -19.24 -4.30 -16.00
N VAL A 289 -20.07 -5.02 -16.74
CA VAL A 289 -21.46 -5.35 -16.31
C VAL A 289 -21.44 -6.23 -15.08
N LEU A 290 -20.61 -7.29 -15.08
CA LEU A 290 -20.48 -8.19 -13.94
C LEU A 290 -20.04 -7.43 -12.68
N ILE A 291 -19.03 -6.56 -12.78
CA ILE A 291 -18.55 -5.75 -11.65
C ILE A 291 -19.70 -4.90 -11.07
N ARG A 292 -20.51 -4.23 -11.91
CA ARG A 292 -21.66 -3.43 -11.45
C ARG A 292 -22.69 -4.28 -10.74
N LEU A 293 -23.02 -5.44 -11.28
CA LEU A 293 -23.99 -6.36 -10.68
C LEU A 293 -23.53 -6.90 -9.33
N MET A 294 -22.25 -7.28 -9.24
CA MET A 294 -21.67 -7.79 -8.00
C MET A 294 -21.56 -6.70 -6.94
N ALA A 295 -21.16 -5.48 -7.31
CA ALA A 295 -21.14 -4.34 -6.41
C ALA A 295 -22.54 -4.01 -5.85
N ALA A 296 -23.55 -3.98 -6.71
CA ALA A 296 -24.94 -3.74 -6.30
C ALA A 296 -25.49 -4.84 -5.37
N ARG A 297 -25.14 -6.11 -5.61
CA ARG A 297 -25.51 -7.22 -4.71
C ARG A 297 -24.91 -7.05 -3.32
N THR A 298 -23.63 -6.66 -3.26
CA THR A 298 -22.92 -6.41 -1.99
C THR A 298 -23.55 -5.26 -1.20
N GLU A 299 -23.95 -4.19 -1.88
CA GLU A 299 -24.62 -3.06 -1.22
C GLU A 299 -25.98 -3.44 -0.64
N ARG A 300 -26.78 -4.23 -1.39
CA ARG A 300 -28.08 -4.73 -0.91
C ARG A 300 -27.95 -5.67 0.30
N LYS A 301 -26.91 -6.53 0.33
CA LYS A 301 -26.64 -7.41 1.47
C LYS A 301 -26.30 -6.59 2.71
N ALA A 302 -25.36 -5.64 2.61
CA ALA A 302 -24.98 -4.77 3.72
C ALA A 302 -26.17 -3.93 4.26
N GLN A 303 -27.09 -3.47 3.40
CA GLN A 303 -28.28 -2.75 3.84
C GLN A 303 -29.26 -3.65 4.61
N LYS A 304 -29.38 -4.95 4.26
CA LYS A 304 -30.24 -5.89 4.97
C LYS A 304 -29.69 -6.32 6.33
N GLU A 305 -28.37 -6.31 6.50
CA GLU A 305 -27.70 -6.66 7.75
C GLU A 305 -27.65 -5.48 8.74
N ALA A 306 -27.91 -4.26 8.26
CA ALA A 306 -27.93 -3.03 9.07
C ALA A 306 -29.35 -2.68 9.60
N VAL A 307 -30.39 -3.46 9.23
CA VAL A 307 -31.80 -3.37 9.70
C VAL A 307 -32.09 -4.54 10.61
#